data_ef953e4a7eb31ef534ea1c78f2cea494
#
_entry.id   ef953e4a7eb31ef534ea1c78f2cea494
#
_cell.length_a   1.000
_cell.length_b   1.000
_cell.length_c   1.000
_cell.angle_alpha   90.00
_cell.angle_beta   90.00
_cell.angle_gamma   90.00
#
_symmetry.space_group_name_H-M   'P 1'
#
loop_
_entity.id
_entity.type
_entity.pdbx_description
1 polymer ?
#
loop_
_entity_poly.entity_id
_entity_poly.type
_entity_poly.pdbx_seq_one_letter_code
_entity_poly.pdbx_strand_id
1 'polypeptide(L)'
;MKKIRRLPDSELDIMLALWEGHPDMSRMDIETVINGSPKRQLAPTTINSLLARLERKGFVAVKKAGRNNLYTPLISQEEYCQQESRTVLERLYANSLENFVTSLYNGRTIGREDLERLDKFLEEFGKEEPNE
;
A
#
# COMPACT_ATOMS: atom_id res chain seq x y z
N MET A 1 -2.68 -20.09 1.67
CA MET A 1 -2.34 -18.66 1.78
C MET A 1 -3.47 -17.80 1.24
N LYS A 2 -3.85 -16.81 1.99
CA LYS A 2 -4.96 -15.95 1.60
C LYS A 2 -4.53 -15.04 0.45
N LYS A 3 -5.32 -15.05 -0.62
CA LYS A 3 -5.05 -14.18 -1.75
C LYS A 3 -5.63 -12.79 -1.49
N ILE A 4 -4.77 -11.78 -1.58
CA ILE A 4 -5.18 -10.39 -1.37
C ILE A 4 -5.55 -9.78 -2.71
N ARG A 5 -6.73 -9.18 -2.77
CA ARG A 5 -7.22 -8.56 -4.00
C ARG A 5 -6.49 -7.25 -4.26
N ARG A 6 -6.18 -7.01 -5.53
CA ARG A 6 -5.60 -5.74 -5.92
C ARG A 6 -6.70 -4.67 -5.86
N LEU A 7 -6.38 -3.52 -5.27
CA LEU A 7 -7.32 -2.44 -5.09
C LEU A 7 -7.24 -1.41 -6.20
N PRO A 8 -8.39 -0.85 -6.62
CA PRO A 8 -8.37 0.36 -7.44
C PRO A 8 -7.70 1.49 -6.68
N ASP A 9 -7.18 2.46 -7.44
CA ASP A 9 -6.41 3.57 -6.85
C ASP A 9 -7.15 4.31 -5.73
N SER A 10 -8.43 4.59 -5.92
CA SER A 10 -9.18 5.34 -4.91
C SER A 10 -9.34 4.58 -3.61
N GLU A 11 -9.55 3.25 -3.70
CA GLU A 11 -9.64 2.43 -2.51
C GLU A 11 -8.28 2.28 -1.84
N LEU A 12 -7.23 2.18 -2.65
CA LEU A 12 -5.88 2.11 -2.11
C LEU A 12 -5.53 3.39 -1.35
N ASP A 13 -5.96 4.54 -1.82
CA ASP A 13 -5.71 5.80 -1.12
C ASP A 13 -6.31 5.78 0.28
N ILE A 14 -7.51 5.20 0.43
CA ILE A 14 -8.12 5.05 1.76
C ILE A 14 -7.25 4.15 2.64
N MET A 15 -6.79 3.02 2.09
CA MET A 15 -5.95 2.12 2.86
C MET A 15 -4.62 2.77 3.25
N LEU A 16 -4.04 3.55 2.34
CA LEU A 16 -2.79 4.26 2.65
C LEU A 16 -3.00 5.23 3.81
N ALA A 17 -4.14 5.92 3.84
CA ALA A 17 -4.47 6.80 4.96
C ALA A 17 -4.62 6.02 6.27
N LEU A 18 -5.27 4.86 6.21
CA LEU A 18 -5.45 4.02 7.39
C LEU A 18 -4.12 3.46 7.90
N TRP A 19 -3.26 3.01 7.00
CA TRP A 19 -1.96 2.47 7.39
C TRP A 19 -1.03 3.56 7.95
N GLU A 20 -1.13 4.77 7.41
CA GLU A 20 -0.33 5.89 7.89
C GLU A 20 -0.82 6.43 9.23
N GLY A 21 -2.11 6.29 9.51
CA GLY A 21 -2.73 6.87 10.68
C GLY A 21 -2.58 6.02 11.94
N HIS A 22 -3.66 5.91 12.69
CA HIS A 22 -3.67 5.22 13.98
C HIS A 22 -4.82 4.21 14.01
N PRO A 23 -4.82 3.27 14.98
CA PRO A 23 -5.95 2.33 15.10
C PRO A 23 -7.26 3.08 15.35
N ASP A 24 -8.36 2.49 14.87
CA ASP A 24 -9.70 3.02 15.11
C ASP A 24 -9.89 4.44 14.60
N MET A 25 -9.61 4.66 13.31
CA MET A 25 -9.82 5.97 12.70
C MET A 25 -11.29 6.18 12.34
N SER A 26 -11.80 7.38 12.62
CA SER A 26 -13.12 7.78 12.15
C SER A 26 -13.04 8.24 10.69
N ARG A 27 -14.22 8.40 10.05
CA ARG A 27 -14.24 8.95 8.69
C ARG A 27 -13.59 10.32 8.64
N MET A 28 -13.83 11.13 9.67
CA MET A 28 -13.23 12.47 9.71
C MET A 28 -11.70 12.42 9.80
N ASP A 29 -11.19 11.48 10.57
CA ASP A 29 -9.74 11.29 10.67
C ASP A 29 -9.16 10.94 9.30
N ILE A 30 -9.83 10.03 8.61
CA ILE A 30 -9.40 9.60 7.28
C ILE A 30 -9.45 10.76 6.30
N GLU A 31 -10.53 11.52 6.35
CA GLU A 31 -10.72 12.69 5.49
C GLU A 31 -9.60 13.70 5.71
N THR A 32 -9.23 13.93 6.95
CA THR A 32 -8.15 14.87 7.27
C THR A 32 -6.83 14.45 6.64
N VAL A 33 -6.51 13.16 6.70
CA VAL A 33 -5.27 12.67 6.11
C VAL A 33 -5.31 12.81 4.59
N ILE A 34 -6.39 12.37 3.96
CA ILE A 34 -6.49 12.39 2.51
C ILE A 34 -6.52 13.80 1.96
N ASN A 35 -7.35 14.64 2.55
CA ASN A 35 -7.54 16.00 2.06
C ASN A 35 -6.44 16.96 2.50
N GLY A 36 -5.49 16.44 3.27
CA GLY A 36 -4.30 17.21 3.61
C GLY A 36 -3.40 17.48 2.42
N SER A 37 -3.54 16.69 1.36
CA SER A 37 -2.81 16.90 0.12
C SER A 37 -3.67 17.68 -0.86
N PRO A 38 -3.17 18.78 -1.45
CA PRO A 38 -3.95 19.54 -2.43
C PRO A 38 -4.24 18.75 -3.70
N LYS A 39 -3.51 17.68 -3.94
CA LYS A 39 -3.70 16.86 -5.14
C LYS A 39 -4.90 15.94 -5.04
N ARG A 40 -5.39 15.69 -3.84
CA ARG A 40 -6.49 14.75 -3.65
C ARG A 40 -7.46 15.32 -2.64
N GLN A 41 -8.66 15.59 -3.12
CA GLN A 41 -9.74 16.10 -2.29
C GLN A 41 -10.96 15.21 -2.51
N LEU A 42 -11.37 14.51 -1.45
CA LEU A 42 -12.50 13.60 -1.51
C LEU A 42 -13.63 14.10 -0.61
N ALA A 43 -14.84 14.01 -1.12
CA ALA A 43 -16.03 14.37 -0.36
C ALA A 43 -16.31 13.29 0.70
N PRO A 44 -16.94 13.66 1.82
CA PRO A 44 -17.28 12.67 2.85
C PRO A 44 -18.10 11.48 2.33
N THR A 45 -19.05 11.75 1.42
CA THR A 45 -19.86 10.67 0.85
C THR A 45 -19.03 9.70 0.02
N THR A 46 -18.04 10.22 -0.70
CA THR A 46 -17.13 9.39 -1.49
C THR A 46 -16.29 8.51 -0.57
N ILE A 47 -15.77 9.08 0.50
CA ILE A 47 -14.98 8.33 1.47
C ILE A 47 -15.83 7.20 2.08
N ASN A 48 -17.07 7.51 2.46
CA ASN A 48 -17.95 6.50 3.01
C ASN A 48 -18.20 5.36 2.02
N SER A 49 -18.42 5.68 0.75
CA SER A 49 -18.64 4.67 -0.28
C SER A 49 -17.42 3.76 -0.46
N LEU A 50 -16.23 4.35 -0.46
CA LEU A 50 -14.99 3.59 -0.59
C LEU A 50 -14.76 2.70 0.62
N LEU A 51 -15.06 3.21 1.82
CA LEU A 51 -14.94 2.42 3.04
C LEU A 51 -15.91 1.23 3.04
N ALA A 52 -17.13 1.43 2.54
CA ALA A 52 -18.09 0.33 2.44
C ALA A 52 -17.58 -0.76 1.50
N ARG A 53 -16.96 -0.37 0.39
CA ARG A 53 -16.38 -1.35 -0.53
C ARG A 53 -15.24 -2.11 0.10
N LEU A 54 -14.37 -1.40 0.83
CA LEU A 54 -13.24 -2.04 1.51
C LEU A 54 -13.71 -3.01 2.59
N GLU A 55 -14.78 -2.66 3.29
CA GLU A 55 -15.36 -3.57 4.28
C GLU A 55 -15.86 -4.85 3.61
N ARG A 56 -16.59 -4.71 2.51
CA ARG A 56 -17.09 -5.88 1.77
C ARG A 56 -15.99 -6.77 1.24
N LYS A 57 -14.86 -6.16 0.87
CA LYS A 57 -13.71 -6.90 0.35
C LYS A 57 -12.85 -7.53 1.46
N GLY A 58 -13.17 -7.22 2.72
CA GLY A 58 -12.43 -7.78 3.84
C GLY A 58 -11.15 -7.03 4.19
N PHE A 59 -11.01 -5.79 3.76
CA PHE A 59 -9.82 -4.99 4.03
C PHE A 59 -9.90 -4.20 5.32
N VAL A 60 -11.10 -3.86 5.75
CA VAL A 60 -11.27 -3.09 6.99
C VAL A 60 -12.37 -3.70 7.83
N ALA A 61 -12.21 -3.58 9.14
CA ALA A 61 -13.25 -3.87 10.12
C ALA A 61 -13.86 -2.56 10.57
N VAL A 62 -15.16 -2.59 10.81
CA VAL A 62 -15.91 -1.42 11.27
C VAL A 62 -16.42 -1.68 12.66
N LYS A 63 -16.22 -0.71 13.56
CA LYS A 63 -16.67 -0.80 14.93
C LYS A 63 -17.44 0.47 15.26
N LYS A 64 -18.62 0.32 15.84
CA LYS A 64 -19.40 1.46 16.25
C LYS A 64 -18.91 2.02 17.58
N ALA A 65 -18.74 3.35 17.62
CA ALA A 65 -18.38 4.04 18.84
C ALA A 65 -19.25 5.29 18.93
N GLY A 66 -20.37 5.16 19.67
CA GLY A 66 -21.37 6.22 19.73
C GLY A 66 -22.03 6.39 18.36
N ARG A 67 -21.96 7.60 17.83
CA ARG A 67 -22.54 7.89 16.51
C ARG A 67 -21.54 7.66 15.39
N ASN A 68 -20.29 7.38 15.72
CA ASN A 68 -19.25 7.24 14.73
C ASN A 68 -18.94 5.79 14.45
N ASN A 69 -18.52 5.54 13.23
CA ASN A 69 -17.89 4.27 12.89
C ASN A 69 -16.38 4.47 12.97
N LEU A 70 -15.71 3.47 13.49
CA LEU A 70 -14.24 3.47 13.55
C LEU A 70 -13.73 2.33 12.66
N TYR A 71 -12.69 2.59 11.93
CA TYR A 71 -12.20 1.69 10.91
C TYR A 71 -10.79 1.23 11.24
N THR A 72 -10.55 -0.06 11.09
CA THR A 72 -9.25 -0.67 11.39
C THR A 72 -8.86 -1.59 10.23
N PRO A 73 -7.63 -1.48 9.72
CA PRO A 73 -7.19 -2.37 8.65
C PRO A 73 -7.15 -3.82 9.11
N LEU A 74 -7.65 -4.72 8.28
CA LEU A 74 -7.55 -6.17 8.50
C LEU A 74 -6.38 -6.76 7.74
N ILE A 75 -5.87 -6.03 6.75
CA ILE A 75 -4.73 -6.42 5.94
C ILE A 75 -3.67 -5.37 6.15
N SER A 76 -2.46 -5.78 6.50
CA SER A 76 -1.37 -4.83 6.74
C SER A 76 -0.80 -4.31 5.44
N GLN A 77 -0.14 -3.16 5.52
CA GLN A 77 0.54 -2.59 4.36
C GLN A 77 1.61 -3.56 3.84
N GLU A 78 2.32 -4.19 4.74
CA GLU A 78 3.36 -5.15 4.37
C GLU A 78 2.78 -6.31 3.58
N GLU A 79 1.67 -6.87 4.06
CA GLU A 79 1.00 -7.96 3.35
C GLU A 79 0.55 -7.54 1.95
N TYR A 80 -0.04 -6.36 1.86
CA TYR A 80 -0.52 -5.86 0.58
C TYR A 80 0.64 -5.63 -0.39
N CYS A 81 1.71 -5.01 0.10
CA CYS A 81 2.89 -4.72 -0.73
C CYS A 81 3.57 -5.99 -1.22
N GLN A 82 3.64 -7.03 -0.38
CA GLN A 82 4.23 -8.30 -0.79
C GLN A 82 3.46 -8.92 -1.94
N GLN A 83 2.13 -8.89 -1.85
CA GLN A 83 1.29 -9.43 -2.90
C GLN A 83 1.39 -8.60 -4.18
N GLU A 84 1.37 -7.28 -4.05
CA GLU A 84 1.42 -6.38 -5.19
C GLU A 84 2.78 -6.47 -5.89
N SER A 85 3.86 -6.53 -5.14
CA SER A 85 5.21 -6.68 -5.70
C SER A 85 5.32 -7.97 -6.52
N ARG A 86 4.78 -9.07 -5.98
CA ARG A 86 4.78 -10.34 -6.69
C ARG A 86 4.03 -10.22 -8.01
N THR A 87 2.84 -9.62 -7.96
CA THR A 87 2.00 -9.49 -9.15
C THR A 87 2.70 -8.68 -10.23
N VAL A 88 3.30 -7.55 -9.86
CA VAL A 88 4.00 -6.69 -10.80
C VAL A 88 5.16 -7.45 -11.45
N LEU A 89 5.96 -8.13 -10.63
CA LEU A 89 7.13 -8.84 -11.13
C LEU A 89 6.74 -9.97 -12.07
N GLU A 90 5.71 -10.74 -11.69
CA GLU A 90 5.24 -11.88 -12.50
C GLU A 90 4.60 -11.42 -13.81
N ARG A 91 3.73 -10.43 -13.73
CA ARG A 91 2.92 -10.06 -14.90
C ARG A 91 3.64 -9.19 -15.90
N LEU A 92 4.44 -8.26 -15.42
CA LEU A 92 5.06 -7.27 -16.30
C LEU A 92 6.50 -7.58 -16.62
N TYR A 93 7.19 -8.34 -15.79
CA TYR A 93 8.63 -8.56 -15.94
C TYR A 93 9.03 -10.03 -15.97
N ALA A 94 8.05 -10.92 -16.11
CA ALA A 94 8.30 -12.37 -16.24
C ALA A 94 9.25 -12.88 -15.15
N ASN A 95 9.08 -12.38 -13.93
CA ASN A 95 9.91 -12.73 -12.77
C ASN A 95 11.36 -12.28 -12.89
N SER A 96 11.67 -11.37 -13.81
CA SER A 96 13.03 -10.87 -13.97
C SER A 96 13.22 -9.60 -13.17
N LEU A 97 13.92 -9.71 -12.06
CA LEU A 97 14.24 -8.55 -11.23
C LEU A 97 15.14 -7.56 -12.02
N GLU A 98 16.04 -8.10 -12.82
CA GLU A 98 16.92 -7.28 -13.65
C GLU A 98 16.12 -6.41 -14.61
N ASN A 99 15.09 -6.99 -15.24
CA ASN A 99 14.24 -6.23 -16.15
C ASN A 99 13.46 -5.15 -15.43
N PHE A 100 13.01 -5.46 -14.23
CA PHE A 100 12.29 -4.48 -13.41
C PHE A 100 13.19 -3.28 -13.08
N VAL A 101 14.39 -3.56 -12.59
CA VAL A 101 15.35 -2.51 -12.23
C VAL A 101 15.73 -1.70 -13.48
N THR A 102 15.97 -2.37 -14.60
CA THR A 102 16.28 -1.72 -15.86
C THR A 102 15.17 -0.76 -16.29
N SER A 103 13.93 -1.20 -16.13
CA SER A 103 12.78 -0.36 -16.46
C SER A 103 12.74 0.91 -15.62
N LEU A 104 13.01 0.76 -14.31
CA LEU A 104 13.05 1.91 -13.42
C LEU A 104 14.16 2.89 -13.80
N TYR A 105 15.33 2.36 -14.16
CA TYR A 105 16.47 3.17 -14.53
C TYR A 105 16.23 3.89 -15.86
N ASN A 106 15.74 3.18 -16.86
CA ASN A 106 15.48 3.76 -18.17
C ASN A 106 14.36 4.79 -18.12
N GLY A 107 13.40 4.60 -17.22
CA GLY A 107 12.31 5.55 -17.03
C GLY A 107 12.69 6.71 -16.12
N ARG A 108 13.93 6.75 -15.66
CA ARG A 108 14.46 7.81 -14.79
C ARG A 108 13.76 7.88 -13.44
N THR A 109 13.14 6.78 -13.02
CA THR A 109 12.56 6.67 -11.69
C THR A 109 13.67 6.53 -10.66
N ILE A 110 14.75 5.83 -11.03
CA ILE A 110 15.93 5.68 -10.19
C ILE A 110 17.16 6.10 -11.00
N GLY A 111 18.22 6.47 -10.30
CA GLY A 111 19.49 6.88 -10.93
C GLY A 111 20.64 6.02 -10.44
N ARG A 112 21.85 6.45 -10.83
CA ARG A 112 23.06 5.72 -10.47
C ARG A 112 23.23 5.58 -8.96
N GLU A 113 22.93 6.65 -8.22
CA GLU A 113 23.06 6.61 -6.77
C GLU A 113 22.17 5.57 -6.14
N ASP A 114 20.96 5.41 -6.68
CA ASP A 114 20.03 4.39 -6.20
C ASP A 114 20.58 2.99 -6.43
N LEU A 115 21.20 2.78 -7.60
CA LEU A 115 21.79 1.49 -7.92
C LEU A 115 22.96 1.17 -7.01
N GLU A 116 23.77 2.20 -6.69
CA GLU A 116 24.89 2.02 -5.77
C GLU A 116 24.41 1.67 -4.37
N ARG A 117 23.37 2.34 -3.92
CA ARG A 117 22.79 2.03 -2.62
C ARG A 117 22.21 0.62 -2.58
N LEU A 118 21.59 0.21 -3.68
CA LEU A 118 21.05 -1.14 -3.77
C LEU A 118 22.16 -2.18 -3.71
N ASP A 119 23.25 -1.94 -4.43
CA ASP A 119 24.37 -2.86 -4.44
C ASP A 119 24.93 -3.04 -3.02
N LYS A 120 25.09 -1.94 -2.30
CA LYS A 120 25.59 -1.96 -0.94
C LYS A 120 24.62 -2.68 -0.01
N PHE A 121 23.33 -2.41 -0.18
CA PHE A 121 22.30 -3.07 0.60
C PHE A 121 22.34 -4.59 0.40
N LEU A 122 22.50 -5.02 -0.84
CA LEU A 122 22.50 -6.45 -1.16
C LEU A 122 23.70 -7.16 -0.54
N GLU A 123 24.86 -6.49 -0.47
CA GLU A 123 26.02 -7.06 0.21
C GLU A 123 25.70 -7.33 1.68
N GLU A 124 25.15 -6.33 2.37
CA GLU A 124 24.84 -6.46 3.78
C GLU A 124 23.70 -7.45 4.02
N PHE A 125 22.69 -7.38 3.16
CA PHE A 125 21.53 -8.26 3.26
C PHE A 125 21.94 -9.73 3.09
N GLY A 126 22.83 -9.99 2.14
CA GLY A 126 23.32 -11.34 1.90
C GLY A 126 24.09 -11.91 3.08
N LYS A 127 24.77 -11.04 3.83
CA LYS A 127 25.51 -11.49 5.01
C LYS A 127 24.61 -11.86 6.18
N GLU A 128 23.44 -11.22 6.25
CA GLU A 128 22.50 -11.46 7.35
C GLU A 128 21.47 -12.52 7.01
N GLU A 129 21.45 -12.95 5.78
CA GLU A 129 20.47 -13.90 5.31
C GLU A 129 20.61 -15.23 6.06
N PRO A 130 19.56 -15.70 6.74
CA PRO A 130 19.64 -16.99 7.40
C PRO A 130 19.69 -18.10 6.34
N ASN A 131 20.46 -19.11 6.65
CA ASN A 131 20.56 -20.28 5.78
C ASN A 131 19.26 -21.06 5.84
N GLU A 132 18.72 -21.37 4.70
CA GLU A 132 17.48 -22.13 4.64
C GLU A 132 17.72 -23.60 4.39
#